data_4465fede96430e89ee15c5938e4c9bbd
#
_entry.id   4465fede96430e89ee15c5938e4c9bbd
#
_cell.length_a   1.000
_cell.length_b   1.000
_cell.length_c   1.000
_cell.angle_alpha   90.00
_cell.angle_beta   90.00
_cell.angle_gamma   90.00
#
_symmetry.space_group_name_H-M   'P 1'
#
loop_
_entity.id
_entity.type
_entity.pdbx_description
1 polymer ?
#
loop_
_entity_poly.entity_id
_entity_poly.type
_entity_poly.pdbx_seq_one_letter_code
_entity_poly.pdbx_strand_id
1 'polypeptide(L)'
;MKTNSSIHLLFISILVVAISCTGAEGSSLDNALPAPKEEKEPKIAKAKKKEKKKTVLVAKKKSKKVSSPRNEGVAVNETRPPEPSKEVAASSPMLNILGDKVVDFAAKNDFSVKYCFLIDMSLPSGRKRFFVYDLEDNSVVLSGLVAHGSCNQTFLSRAKFSNAPNCGCSSLGKYKVGELYNGKYGKSFRLYGLDYSNSNAYKRGVVIHGYDCVPDREIAPMVLCNSEGCPMVSYRFFAQLSRIIKQSDKPIVLWIYQ
;
A
#
# COMPACT_ATOMS: atom_id res chain seq x y z
N MET A 1 25.33 -54.71 -41.13
CA MET A 1 25.13 -53.59 -42.07
C MET A 1 25.35 -52.27 -41.30
N LYS A 2 26.42 -51.55 -41.65
CA LYS A 2 26.84 -50.28 -41.05
C LYS A 2 26.14 -49.16 -41.80
N THR A 3 25.47 -48.25 -41.13
CA THR A 3 25.08 -46.95 -41.70
C THR A 3 25.65 -45.82 -40.88
N ASN A 4 26.62 -45.14 -41.46
CA ASN A 4 27.20 -43.90 -40.96
C ASN A 4 26.18 -42.77 -41.08
N SER A 5 26.04 -41.96 -40.04
CA SER A 5 25.34 -40.67 -40.11
C SER A 5 26.34 -39.56 -39.86
N SER A 6 26.57 -38.80 -40.90
CA SER A 6 27.50 -37.65 -40.94
C SER A 6 26.91 -36.43 -40.17
N ILE A 7 27.69 -35.90 -39.26
CA ILE A 7 27.40 -34.64 -38.56
C ILE A 7 27.96 -33.52 -39.38
N HIS A 8 27.07 -32.64 -39.95
CA HIS A 8 27.49 -31.38 -40.56
C HIS A 8 27.64 -30.30 -39.49
N LEU A 9 28.88 -29.91 -39.27
CA LEU A 9 29.18 -28.69 -38.50
C LEU A 9 28.98 -27.48 -39.45
N LEU A 10 28.02 -26.62 -39.09
CA LEU A 10 27.88 -25.31 -39.71
C LEU A 10 28.76 -24.29 -38.94
N PHE A 11 29.84 -23.82 -39.55
CA PHE A 11 30.61 -22.70 -39.09
C PHE A 11 29.89 -21.39 -39.44
N ILE A 12 29.43 -20.64 -38.45
CA ILE A 12 28.94 -19.28 -38.67
C ILE A 12 30.13 -18.34 -38.45
N SER A 13 30.61 -17.76 -39.55
CA SER A 13 31.64 -16.71 -39.53
C SER A 13 31.04 -15.39 -39.05
N ILE A 14 31.51 -14.88 -37.94
CA ILE A 14 31.17 -13.55 -37.43
C ILE A 14 32.07 -12.54 -38.12
N LEU A 15 31.50 -11.74 -39.01
CA LEU A 15 32.15 -10.60 -39.66
C LEU A 15 32.19 -9.41 -38.70
N VAL A 16 33.36 -9.09 -38.15
CA VAL A 16 33.60 -7.88 -37.36
C VAL A 16 33.89 -6.73 -38.33
N VAL A 17 32.96 -5.79 -38.44
CA VAL A 17 33.18 -4.53 -39.16
C VAL A 17 33.75 -3.52 -38.20
N ALA A 18 35.04 -3.22 -38.32
CA ALA A 18 35.69 -2.11 -37.65
C ALA A 18 35.40 -0.81 -38.44
N ILE A 19 34.63 0.08 -37.83
CA ILE A 19 34.45 1.45 -38.35
C ILE A 19 35.49 2.34 -37.69
N SER A 20 36.51 2.72 -38.43
CA SER A 20 37.46 3.77 -38.07
C SER A 20 36.79 5.12 -38.31
N CYS A 21 36.55 5.93 -37.28
CA CYS A 21 36.25 7.35 -37.42
C CYS A 21 37.51 8.15 -37.10
N THR A 22 38.02 8.81 -38.14
CA THR A 22 39.06 9.82 -38.11
C THR A 22 38.53 11.10 -37.44
N GLY A 23 39.40 11.75 -36.70
CA GLY A 23 39.14 12.92 -35.88
C GLY A 23 38.71 14.18 -36.63
N ALA A 24 38.03 15.03 -35.96
CA ALA A 24 37.96 16.47 -36.18
C ALA A 24 38.05 17.17 -34.83
N GLU A 25 39.14 17.91 -34.62
CA GLU A 25 39.32 18.87 -33.52
C GLU A 25 38.33 20.03 -33.67
N GLY A 26 37.70 20.46 -32.62
CA GLY A 26 36.79 21.60 -32.64
C GLY A 26 36.38 22.09 -31.26
N SER A 27 37.18 23.02 -30.75
CA SER A 27 36.91 24.09 -29.76
C SER A 27 36.07 23.80 -28.51
N SER A 28 36.74 23.85 -27.40
CA SER A 28 36.33 24.18 -26.02
C SER A 28 35.36 25.35 -26.01
N LEU A 29 34.16 25.13 -25.44
CA LEU A 29 33.32 26.16 -24.84
C LEU A 29 32.97 25.68 -23.44
N ASP A 30 33.71 26.21 -22.49
CA ASP A 30 33.44 26.09 -21.06
C ASP A 30 32.12 26.81 -20.74
N ASN A 31 31.03 26.06 -20.61
CA ASN A 31 29.81 26.51 -19.95
C ASN A 31 29.71 25.85 -18.57
N ALA A 32 30.41 26.46 -17.60
CA ALA A 32 30.24 26.17 -16.21
C ALA A 32 28.83 26.63 -15.78
N LEU A 33 27.98 25.70 -15.38
CA LEU A 33 26.72 25.95 -14.71
C LEU A 33 27.01 26.60 -13.34
N PRO A 34 26.34 27.73 -12.99
CA PRO A 34 26.53 28.35 -11.67
C PRO A 34 25.95 27.46 -10.59
N ALA A 35 26.70 27.33 -9.47
CA ALA A 35 26.30 26.64 -8.27
C ALA A 35 25.01 27.21 -7.67
N PRO A 36 24.13 26.40 -7.06
CA PRO A 36 22.91 26.90 -6.41
C PRO A 36 23.27 27.78 -5.21
N LYS A 37 22.72 29.00 -5.21
CA LYS A 37 22.84 29.94 -4.08
C LYS A 37 22.09 29.36 -2.87
N GLU A 38 22.78 29.28 -1.73
CA GLU A 38 22.20 29.02 -0.42
C GLU A 38 21.12 30.06 -0.09
N GLU A 39 19.88 29.62 -0.04
CA GLU A 39 18.74 30.42 0.38
C GLU A 39 18.66 30.35 1.91
N LYS A 40 18.92 31.50 2.56
CA LYS A 40 18.90 31.66 4.02
C LYS A 40 17.47 31.48 4.54
N GLU A 41 17.31 30.59 5.52
CA GLU A 41 16.07 30.40 6.27
C GLU A 41 15.52 31.69 6.84
N PRO A 42 14.22 31.98 6.72
CA PRO A 42 13.60 33.12 7.42
C PRO A 42 13.42 32.80 8.90
N LYS A 43 14.02 33.63 9.75
CA LYS A 43 13.87 33.60 11.22
C LYS A 43 12.39 33.83 11.59
N ILE A 44 11.75 32.80 12.17
CA ILE A 44 10.38 32.89 12.72
C ILE A 44 10.42 33.77 13.98
N ALA A 45 9.82 34.94 13.89
CA ALA A 45 9.60 35.84 15.03
C ALA A 45 8.55 35.25 15.99
N LYS A 46 8.92 35.06 17.26
CA LYS A 46 8.03 34.64 18.34
C LYS A 46 7.01 35.72 18.67
N ALA A 47 5.79 35.60 18.17
CA ALA A 47 4.67 36.40 18.61
C ALA A 47 4.12 35.86 19.94
N LYS A 48 4.30 36.62 21.03
CA LYS A 48 3.69 36.37 22.35
C LYS A 48 2.18 36.65 22.26
N LYS A 49 1.34 35.62 22.31
CA LYS A 49 -0.12 35.73 22.42
C LYS A 49 -0.51 35.82 23.87
N LYS A 50 -0.99 37.03 24.29
CA LYS A 50 -1.58 37.30 25.61
C LYS A 50 -2.89 36.49 25.74
N GLU A 51 -2.95 35.60 26.72
CA GLU A 51 -4.13 34.86 27.11
C GLU A 51 -5.07 35.73 27.94
N LYS A 52 -6.24 36.06 27.41
CA LYS A 52 -7.34 36.69 28.19
C LYS A 52 -8.16 35.59 28.86
N LYS A 53 -7.99 35.46 30.17
CA LYS A 53 -8.80 34.66 31.09
C LYS A 53 -10.24 35.19 31.06
N LYS A 54 -11.19 34.43 30.53
CA LYS A 54 -12.63 34.70 30.61
C LYS A 54 -13.24 33.70 31.60
N THR A 55 -13.57 34.22 32.80
CA THR A 55 -14.26 33.51 33.87
C THR A 55 -15.68 33.19 33.40
N VAL A 56 -16.06 31.93 33.35
CA VAL A 56 -17.44 31.48 33.12
C VAL A 56 -17.97 30.91 34.43
N LEU A 57 -19.02 31.53 34.94
CA LEU A 57 -19.78 31.18 36.12
C LEU A 57 -20.45 29.81 35.92
N VAL A 58 -20.18 28.84 36.82
CA VAL A 58 -20.81 27.53 36.85
C VAL A 58 -22.13 27.63 37.59
N ALA A 59 -23.24 27.44 36.88
CA ALA A 59 -24.55 27.26 37.49
C ALA A 59 -24.73 25.78 37.92
N LYS A 60 -24.83 25.55 39.24
CA LYS A 60 -25.16 24.25 39.85
C LYS A 60 -26.63 23.88 39.55
N LYS A 61 -26.88 22.89 38.71
CA LYS A 61 -28.16 22.17 38.66
C LYS A 61 -28.06 20.91 39.52
N LYS A 62 -28.89 20.85 40.58
CA LYS A 62 -29.11 19.64 41.42
C LYS A 62 -29.77 18.56 40.56
N SER A 63 -29.14 17.39 40.45
CA SER A 63 -29.79 16.20 39.89
C SER A 63 -30.32 15.33 41.04
N LYS A 64 -31.60 14.98 40.93
CA LYS A 64 -32.31 14.06 41.81
C LYS A 64 -31.76 12.64 41.67
N LYS A 65 -31.51 12.03 42.83
CA LYS A 65 -31.14 10.64 43.00
C LYS A 65 -32.35 9.77 42.72
N VAL A 66 -32.31 8.97 41.63
CA VAL A 66 -33.27 7.87 41.36
C VAL A 66 -32.55 6.57 41.68
N SER A 67 -33.11 5.82 42.67
CA SER A 67 -32.66 4.51 43.09
C SER A 67 -32.98 3.47 42.01
N SER A 68 -31.94 2.78 41.54
CA SER A 68 -32.07 1.64 40.62
C SER A 68 -32.18 0.33 41.44
N PRO A 69 -33.01 -0.63 41.02
CA PRO A 69 -33.06 -1.95 41.65
C PRO A 69 -31.85 -2.79 41.21
N ARG A 70 -31.36 -3.52 42.19
CA ARG A 70 -30.29 -4.51 42.13
C ARG A 70 -30.71 -5.63 41.14
N ASN A 71 -30.02 -5.85 40.06
CA ASN A 71 -30.11 -7.05 39.25
C ASN A 71 -28.85 -7.89 39.46
N GLU A 72 -29.12 -9.14 39.69
CA GLU A 72 -28.19 -10.23 40.02
C GLU A 72 -27.22 -10.52 38.84
N GLY A 73 -26.03 -11.01 39.22
CA GLY A 73 -24.91 -11.29 38.31
C GLY A 73 -25.27 -12.27 37.22
N VAL A 74 -25.19 -11.80 35.99
CA VAL A 74 -24.99 -12.65 34.81
C VAL A 74 -23.49 -12.64 34.54
N ALA A 75 -22.87 -13.78 34.73
CA ALA A 75 -21.49 -14.02 34.31
C ALA A 75 -21.40 -13.76 32.80
N VAL A 76 -20.75 -12.67 32.43
CA VAL A 76 -20.39 -12.40 31.04
C VAL A 76 -19.30 -13.38 30.67
N ASN A 77 -19.69 -14.46 30.03
CA ASN A 77 -18.78 -15.40 29.39
C ASN A 77 -18.01 -14.61 28.34
N GLU A 78 -16.73 -14.32 28.57
CA GLU A 78 -15.82 -13.76 27.58
C GLU A 78 -15.71 -14.75 26.42
N THR A 79 -16.62 -14.63 25.46
CA THR A 79 -16.52 -15.35 24.21
C THR A 79 -15.29 -14.84 23.47
N ARG A 80 -14.24 -15.69 23.46
CA ARG A 80 -13.08 -15.61 22.56
C ARG A 80 -13.57 -15.10 21.18
N PRO A 81 -12.94 -14.06 20.61
CA PRO A 81 -13.31 -13.59 19.29
C PRO A 81 -13.31 -14.77 18.32
N PRO A 82 -14.30 -14.91 17.43
CA PRO A 82 -14.33 -16.01 16.48
C PRO A 82 -13.03 -16.03 15.69
N GLU A 83 -12.40 -17.20 15.65
CA GLU A 83 -11.29 -17.46 14.73
C GLU A 83 -11.74 -17.08 13.30
N PRO A 84 -10.84 -16.51 12.49
CA PRO A 84 -11.17 -16.18 11.11
C PRO A 84 -11.65 -17.47 10.43
N SER A 85 -12.94 -17.53 10.11
CA SER A 85 -13.47 -18.59 9.26
C SER A 85 -12.63 -18.56 7.98
N LYS A 86 -11.96 -19.67 7.67
CA LYS A 86 -11.30 -19.89 6.39
C LYS A 86 -12.38 -19.86 5.30
N GLU A 87 -12.74 -18.67 4.86
CA GLU A 87 -13.47 -18.49 3.63
C GLU A 87 -12.44 -18.70 2.50
N VAL A 88 -12.18 -19.97 2.21
CA VAL A 88 -11.33 -20.38 1.09
C VAL A 88 -12.09 -20.02 -0.18
N ALA A 89 -11.99 -18.76 -0.58
CA ALA A 89 -12.39 -18.36 -1.92
C ALA A 89 -11.41 -19.06 -2.86
N ALA A 90 -11.94 -19.92 -3.77
CA ALA A 90 -11.14 -20.55 -4.80
C ALA A 90 -10.27 -19.48 -5.48
N SER A 91 -8.95 -19.64 -5.41
CA SER A 91 -8.02 -18.66 -5.94
C SER A 91 -8.25 -18.51 -7.44
N SER A 92 -8.45 -17.28 -7.90
CA SER A 92 -8.49 -16.97 -9.32
C SER A 92 -7.14 -17.39 -9.96
N PRO A 93 -7.12 -17.96 -11.17
CA PRO A 93 -5.86 -18.28 -11.87
C PRO A 93 -4.87 -17.11 -11.91
N MET A 94 -5.38 -15.88 -11.98
CA MET A 94 -4.55 -14.68 -11.94
C MET A 94 -3.83 -14.52 -10.59
N LEU A 95 -4.50 -14.81 -9.46
CA LEU A 95 -3.89 -14.71 -8.13
C LEU A 95 -2.75 -15.72 -7.97
N ASN A 96 -2.89 -16.92 -8.52
CA ASN A 96 -1.82 -17.94 -8.50
C ASN A 96 -0.59 -17.45 -9.31
N ILE A 97 -0.80 -16.93 -10.53
CA ILE A 97 0.27 -16.37 -11.36
C ILE A 97 0.99 -15.21 -10.65
N LEU A 98 0.25 -14.36 -9.95
CA LEU A 98 0.83 -13.26 -9.20
C LEU A 98 1.55 -13.77 -7.94
N GLY A 99 1.01 -14.78 -7.27
CA GLY A 99 1.64 -15.46 -6.14
C GLY A 99 3.02 -15.99 -6.53
N ASP A 100 3.12 -16.75 -7.62
CA ASP A 100 4.39 -17.31 -8.13
C ASP A 100 5.41 -16.19 -8.39
N LYS A 101 5.00 -15.09 -9.04
CA LYS A 101 5.88 -13.95 -9.28
C LYS A 101 6.33 -13.27 -7.98
N VAL A 102 5.48 -13.25 -6.95
CA VAL A 102 5.87 -12.71 -5.63
C VAL A 102 6.83 -13.64 -4.92
N VAL A 103 6.65 -14.97 -4.99
CA VAL A 103 7.59 -15.95 -4.42
C VAL A 103 9.00 -15.72 -4.98
N ASP A 104 9.12 -15.66 -6.33
CA ASP A 104 10.40 -15.41 -7.00
C ASP A 104 11.05 -14.09 -6.59
N PHE A 105 10.23 -13.03 -6.46
CA PHE A 105 10.70 -11.73 -6.01
C PHE A 105 11.11 -11.74 -4.54
N ALA A 106 10.29 -12.32 -3.67
CA ALA A 106 10.49 -12.35 -2.23
C ALA A 106 11.76 -13.13 -1.85
N ALA A 107 12.00 -14.27 -2.48
CA ALA A 107 13.18 -15.09 -2.25
C ALA A 107 14.49 -14.36 -2.58
N LYS A 108 14.48 -13.50 -3.61
CA LYS A 108 15.65 -12.74 -4.07
C LYS A 108 15.89 -11.45 -3.29
N ASN A 109 14.90 -10.93 -2.57
CA ASN A 109 14.93 -9.58 -2.00
C ASN A 109 14.65 -9.52 -0.49
N ASP A 110 14.76 -10.63 0.22
CA ASP A 110 14.56 -10.74 1.68
C ASP A 110 13.18 -10.30 2.18
N PHE A 111 12.13 -10.70 1.44
CA PHE A 111 10.73 -10.53 1.84
C PHE A 111 10.14 -11.83 2.40
N SER A 112 8.96 -11.71 3.02
CA SER A 112 8.17 -12.87 3.47
C SER A 112 7.79 -13.75 2.28
N VAL A 113 8.04 -15.05 2.42
CA VAL A 113 7.60 -16.10 1.46
C VAL A 113 6.33 -16.81 1.93
N LYS A 114 5.75 -16.39 3.06
CA LYS A 114 4.53 -16.97 3.61
C LYS A 114 3.28 -16.24 3.12
N TYR A 115 3.26 -14.92 3.27
CA TYR A 115 2.11 -14.11 2.86
C TYR A 115 2.54 -12.98 1.95
N CYS A 116 1.66 -12.65 0.99
CA CYS A 116 1.68 -11.38 0.27
C CYS A 116 0.29 -10.74 0.26
N PHE A 117 0.25 -9.45 -0.05
CA PHE A 117 -0.97 -8.69 -0.21
C PHE A 117 -1.15 -8.33 -1.68
N LEU A 118 -2.31 -8.68 -2.25
CA LEU A 118 -2.64 -8.44 -3.64
C LEU A 118 -3.88 -7.54 -3.72
N ILE A 119 -3.80 -6.42 -4.42
CA ILE A 119 -4.91 -5.50 -4.62
C ILE A 119 -5.23 -5.41 -6.11
N ASP A 120 -6.39 -5.94 -6.48
CA ASP A 120 -6.90 -5.91 -7.84
C ASP A 120 -7.75 -4.66 -8.09
N MET A 121 -7.16 -3.67 -8.73
CA MET A 121 -7.85 -2.41 -9.03
C MET A 121 -8.73 -2.49 -10.29
N SER A 122 -8.74 -3.60 -11.02
CA SER A 122 -9.69 -3.86 -12.11
C SER A 122 -11.10 -4.09 -11.59
N LEU A 123 -11.21 -4.63 -10.36
CA LEU A 123 -12.49 -4.88 -9.70
C LEU A 123 -13.11 -3.57 -9.17
N PRO A 124 -14.46 -3.45 -9.18
CA PRO A 124 -15.17 -2.34 -8.55
C PRO A 124 -14.82 -2.20 -7.06
N SER A 125 -14.72 -0.97 -6.56
CA SER A 125 -14.33 -0.73 -5.15
C SER A 125 -15.33 -1.27 -4.13
N GLY A 126 -16.59 -1.46 -4.52
CA GLY A 126 -17.63 -2.08 -3.68
C GLY A 126 -17.52 -3.60 -3.56
N ARG A 127 -16.60 -4.24 -4.25
CA ARG A 127 -16.26 -5.65 -4.11
C ARG A 127 -14.95 -5.83 -3.35
N LYS A 128 -14.82 -6.96 -2.65
CA LYS A 128 -13.55 -7.37 -2.03
C LYS A 128 -12.50 -7.54 -3.13
N ARG A 129 -11.47 -6.71 -3.09
CA ARG A 129 -10.39 -6.66 -4.08
C ARG A 129 -9.00 -6.52 -3.45
N PHE A 130 -8.93 -6.56 -2.13
CA PHE A 130 -7.70 -6.71 -1.36
C PHE A 130 -7.66 -8.13 -0.83
N PHE A 131 -6.65 -8.89 -1.22
CA PHE A 131 -6.46 -10.29 -0.85
C PHE A 131 -5.19 -10.44 -0.03
N VAL A 132 -5.28 -11.17 1.08
CA VAL A 132 -4.13 -11.76 1.75
C VAL A 132 -3.96 -13.16 1.16
N TYR A 133 -2.86 -13.35 0.47
CA TYR A 133 -2.56 -14.58 -0.24
C TYR A 133 -1.47 -15.36 0.50
N ASP A 134 -1.75 -16.62 0.81
CA ASP A 134 -0.79 -17.56 1.35
C ASP A 134 0.00 -18.15 0.19
N LEU A 135 1.32 -17.90 0.21
CA LEU A 135 2.23 -18.31 -0.86
C LEU A 135 2.63 -19.79 -0.77
N GLU A 136 2.48 -20.41 0.41
CA GLU A 136 2.75 -21.84 0.63
C GLU A 136 1.56 -22.67 0.17
N ASP A 137 0.35 -22.28 0.56
CA ASP A 137 -0.89 -23.00 0.25
C ASP A 137 -1.52 -22.58 -1.08
N ASN A 138 -0.97 -21.57 -1.76
CA ASN A 138 -1.52 -20.98 -2.99
C ASN A 138 -3.00 -20.63 -2.86
N SER A 139 -3.37 -19.96 -1.76
CA SER A 139 -4.76 -19.70 -1.42
C SER A 139 -5.00 -18.31 -0.84
N VAL A 140 -6.22 -17.81 -1.02
CA VAL A 140 -6.66 -16.56 -0.35
C VAL A 140 -7.12 -16.91 1.06
N VAL A 141 -6.41 -16.41 2.07
CA VAL A 141 -6.76 -16.63 3.49
C VAL A 141 -7.62 -15.52 4.06
N LEU A 142 -7.64 -14.34 3.44
CA LEU A 142 -8.43 -13.21 3.89
C LEU A 142 -8.69 -12.25 2.73
N SER A 143 -9.87 -11.66 2.67
CA SER A 143 -10.20 -10.65 1.67
C SER A 143 -11.00 -9.49 2.25
N GLY A 144 -10.81 -8.29 1.69
CA GLY A 144 -11.45 -7.08 2.17
C GLY A 144 -11.71 -6.05 1.09
N LEU A 145 -12.53 -5.07 1.43
CA LEU A 145 -12.73 -3.89 0.62
C LEU A 145 -11.52 -2.95 0.76
N VAL A 146 -11.17 -2.26 -0.33
CA VAL A 146 -10.13 -1.24 -0.32
C VAL A 146 -10.50 -0.08 -1.24
N ALA A 147 -10.41 1.15 -0.71
CA ALA A 147 -10.59 2.36 -1.49
C ALA A 147 -9.34 2.70 -2.28
N HIS A 148 -9.51 3.47 -3.36
CA HIS A 148 -8.45 4.05 -4.18
C HIS A 148 -8.46 5.58 -4.09
N GLY A 149 -7.41 6.22 -4.60
CA GLY A 149 -7.25 7.65 -4.59
C GLY A 149 -8.24 8.39 -5.49
N SER A 150 -8.64 9.60 -5.08
CA SER A 150 -9.54 10.47 -5.83
C SER A 150 -8.90 11.15 -7.05
N CYS A 151 -7.57 11.16 -7.14
CA CYS A 151 -6.82 11.91 -8.14
C CYS A 151 -7.21 13.40 -8.16
N ASN A 152 -7.40 14.00 -6.98
CA ASN A 152 -7.83 15.38 -6.79
C ASN A 152 -9.20 15.70 -7.43
N GLN A 153 -10.03 14.69 -7.66
CA GLN A 153 -11.42 14.86 -8.09
C GLN A 153 -12.36 14.79 -6.88
N THR A 154 -13.52 15.42 -6.99
CA THR A 154 -14.56 15.35 -5.92
C THR A 154 -14.95 13.91 -5.65
N PHE A 155 -15.08 13.10 -6.71
CA PHE A 155 -15.37 11.68 -6.63
C PHE A 155 -14.86 10.95 -7.87
N LEU A 156 -14.31 9.75 -7.67
CA LEU A 156 -13.81 8.90 -8.74
C LEU A 156 -14.33 7.46 -8.54
N SER A 157 -15.22 7.00 -9.43
CA SER A 157 -15.82 5.67 -9.34
C SER A 157 -14.87 4.54 -9.74
N ARG A 158 -13.97 4.80 -10.70
CA ARG A 158 -12.92 3.87 -11.14
C ARG A 158 -11.55 4.43 -10.83
N ALA A 159 -10.63 3.56 -10.40
CA ALA A 159 -9.27 3.96 -10.10
C ALA A 159 -8.56 4.56 -11.32
N LYS A 160 -7.85 5.65 -11.09
CA LYS A 160 -6.81 6.20 -11.97
C LYS A 160 -5.48 6.15 -11.22
N PHE A 161 -4.39 6.08 -11.95
CA PHE A 161 -3.08 5.84 -11.36
C PHE A 161 -2.09 6.92 -11.75
N SER A 162 -1.29 7.34 -10.77
CA SER A 162 -0.19 8.27 -10.99
C SER A 162 0.82 8.16 -9.85
N ASN A 163 2.08 8.39 -10.15
CA ASN A 163 3.16 8.49 -9.17
C ASN A 163 3.60 9.95 -8.93
N ALA A 164 2.94 10.93 -9.59
CA ALA A 164 3.27 12.33 -9.43
C ALA A 164 3.05 12.80 -7.98
N PRO A 165 3.89 13.71 -7.45
CA PRO A 165 3.65 14.33 -6.15
C PRO A 165 2.27 15.01 -6.10
N ASN A 166 1.62 14.95 -4.95
CA ASN A 166 0.34 15.62 -4.65
C ASN A 166 -0.81 15.31 -5.62
N CYS A 167 -0.72 14.22 -6.40
CA CYS A 167 -1.77 13.87 -7.38
C CYS A 167 -3.04 13.28 -6.75
N GLY A 168 -3.01 12.86 -5.49
CA GLY A 168 -4.13 12.18 -4.84
C GLY A 168 -4.51 10.83 -5.47
N CYS A 169 -3.74 10.32 -6.43
CA CYS A 169 -3.99 9.04 -7.09
C CYS A 169 -3.33 7.86 -6.36
N SER A 170 -3.90 6.68 -6.49
CA SER A 170 -3.17 5.43 -6.21
C SER A 170 -2.06 5.22 -7.23
N SER A 171 -1.03 4.44 -6.90
CA SER A 171 0.03 4.04 -7.83
C SER A 171 0.03 2.52 -7.98
N LEU A 172 0.27 2.02 -9.18
CA LEU A 172 0.45 0.57 -9.42
C LEU A 172 1.87 0.13 -9.03
N GLY A 173 2.04 -1.17 -8.82
CA GLY A 173 3.33 -1.80 -8.60
C GLY A 173 3.45 -2.46 -7.24
N LYS A 174 4.66 -3.00 -6.97
CA LYS A 174 5.02 -3.65 -5.71
C LYS A 174 5.45 -2.63 -4.67
N TYR A 175 5.09 -2.91 -3.43
CA TYR A 175 5.47 -2.10 -2.26
C TYR A 175 6.03 -3.00 -1.16
N LYS A 176 6.99 -2.48 -0.41
CA LYS A 176 7.33 -3.02 0.91
C LYS A 176 6.34 -2.46 1.93
N VAL A 177 5.66 -3.34 2.67
CA VAL A 177 4.93 -2.95 3.88
C VAL A 177 5.96 -2.70 4.98
N GLY A 178 6.02 -1.47 5.45
CA GLY A 178 6.98 -1.01 6.44
C GLY A 178 6.41 -0.96 7.85
N GLU A 179 6.96 -0.05 8.65
CA GLU A 179 6.69 0.09 10.08
C GLU A 179 5.28 0.65 10.37
N LEU A 180 4.75 0.24 11.53
CA LEU A 180 3.55 0.82 12.11
C LEU A 180 3.88 2.17 12.75
N TYR A 181 3.10 3.19 12.47
CA TYR A 181 3.19 4.48 13.13
C TYR A 181 1.80 5.09 13.39
N ASN A 182 1.72 6.11 14.24
CA ASN A 182 0.52 6.91 14.43
C ASN A 182 0.62 8.18 13.57
N GLY A 183 -0.21 8.27 12.54
CA GLY A 183 -0.28 9.40 11.63
C GLY A 183 -1.60 10.17 11.70
N LYS A 184 -1.87 10.99 10.70
CA LYS A 184 -3.13 11.75 10.53
C LYS A 184 -4.38 10.86 10.61
N TYR A 185 -4.27 9.61 10.16
CA TYR A 185 -5.35 8.62 10.11
C TYR A 185 -5.27 7.58 11.25
N GLY A 186 -4.57 7.89 12.34
CA GLY A 186 -4.30 6.96 13.44
C GLY A 186 -3.25 5.91 13.06
N LYS A 187 -3.43 4.67 13.56
CA LYS A 187 -2.51 3.55 13.28
C LYS A 187 -2.47 3.27 11.78
N SER A 188 -1.27 3.26 11.20
CA SER A 188 -1.05 3.11 9.76
C SER A 188 0.27 2.37 9.52
N PHE A 189 0.36 1.60 8.43
CA PHE A 189 1.63 1.02 7.96
C PHE A 189 2.17 1.81 6.78
N ARG A 190 3.45 2.20 6.82
CA ARG A 190 4.11 2.86 5.71
C ARG A 190 4.22 1.94 4.51
N LEU A 191 4.14 2.53 3.31
CA LEU A 191 4.37 1.82 2.06
C LEU A 191 5.56 2.44 1.32
N TYR A 192 6.55 1.59 1.03
CA TYR A 192 7.72 1.95 0.25
C TYR A 192 7.58 1.36 -1.15
N GLY A 193 7.53 2.21 -2.17
CA GLY A 193 7.44 1.78 -3.56
C GLY A 193 8.70 1.06 -4.00
N LEU A 194 8.54 -0.07 -4.67
CA LEU A 194 9.63 -0.92 -5.16
C LEU A 194 9.77 -0.85 -6.70
N ASP A 195 8.80 -0.26 -7.38
CA ASP A 195 8.78 -0.11 -8.82
C ASP A 195 8.85 1.37 -9.22
N TYR A 196 9.26 1.67 -10.46
CA TYR A 196 9.27 3.03 -10.99
C TYR A 196 7.90 3.72 -10.91
N SER A 197 6.83 2.95 -11.16
CA SER A 197 5.44 3.41 -11.13
C SER A 197 4.96 3.89 -9.76
N ASN A 198 5.67 3.58 -8.66
CA ASN A 198 5.35 3.96 -7.30
C ASN A 198 6.55 4.47 -6.48
N SER A 199 7.66 4.80 -7.13
CA SER A 199 8.92 5.23 -6.47
C SER A 199 8.75 6.44 -5.54
N ASN A 200 7.73 7.27 -5.74
CA ASN A 200 7.41 8.42 -4.89
C ASN A 200 6.50 8.07 -3.69
N ALA A 201 6.10 6.81 -3.52
CA ALA A 201 5.12 6.42 -2.50
C ALA A 201 5.48 6.93 -1.10
N TYR A 202 6.73 6.74 -0.65
CA TYR A 202 7.19 7.22 0.65
C TYR A 202 7.12 8.76 0.77
N LYS A 203 7.62 9.48 -0.23
CA LYS A 203 7.60 10.96 -0.28
C LYS A 203 6.16 11.51 -0.29
N ARG A 204 5.25 10.79 -0.93
CA ARG A 204 3.82 11.10 -0.98
C ARG A 204 3.06 10.73 0.30
N GLY A 205 3.72 10.07 1.26
CA GLY A 205 3.09 9.62 2.51
C GLY A 205 2.06 8.51 2.32
N VAL A 206 2.22 7.66 1.31
CA VAL A 206 1.29 6.54 1.04
C VAL A 206 1.40 5.49 2.15
N VAL A 207 0.26 5.12 2.71
CA VAL A 207 0.16 4.19 3.84
C VAL A 207 -1.06 3.28 3.70
N ILE A 208 -1.06 2.13 4.38
CA ILE A 208 -2.29 1.37 4.63
C ILE A 208 -2.88 1.87 5.95
N HIS A 209 -4.16 2.23 5.97
CA HIS A 209 -4.87 2.63 7.18
C HIS A 209 -6.34 2.22 7.17
N GLY A 210 -6.94 2.15 8.36
CA GLY A 210 -8.37 2.00 8.50
C GLY A 210 -9.11 3.33 8.36
N TYR A 211 -10.38 3.28 7.87
CA TYR A 211 -11.22 4.48 7.81
C TYR A 211 -12.70 4.13 7.85
N ASP A 212 -13.52 4.98 8.48
CA ASP A 212 -14.94 4.74 8.73
C ASP A 212 -15.81 4.54 7.49
N CYS A 213 -15.45 5.19 6.36
CA CYS A 213 -16.23 5.08 5.13
C CYS A 213 -16.06 3.76 4.39
N VAL A 214 -15.17 2.85 4.84
CA VAL A 214 -14.98 1.53 4.25
C VAL A 214 -15.65 0.48 5.13
N PRO A 215 -16.78 -0.11 4.70
CA PRO A 215 -17.47 -1.14 5.47
C PRO A 215 -16.76 -2.49 5.39
N ASP A 216 -17.14 -3.43 6.29
CA ASP A 216 -16.58 -4.79 6.31
C ASP A 216 -17.17 -5.71 5.24
N ARG A 217 -18.37 -5.41 4.75
CA ARG A 217 -19.10 -6.22 3.76
C ARG A 217 -19.09 -5.56 2.38
N GLU A 218 -19.22 -6.38 1.35
CA GLU A 218 -19.42 -5.87 -0.02
C GLU A 218 -20.66 -4.99 -0.14
N ILE A 219 -20.52 -3.94 -0.94
CA ILE A 219 -21.59 -2.97 -1.20
C ILE A 219 -21.91 -2.82 -2.69
N ALA A 220 -21.31 -3.66 -3.56
CA ALA A 220 -21.61 -3.65 -4.98
C ALA A 220 -23.15 -3.77 -5.22
N PRO A 221 -23.73 -3.02 -6.17
CA PRO A 221 -23.07 -2.23 -7.22
C PRO A 221 -22.55 -0.85 -6.76
N MET A 222 -22.78 -0.43 -5.50
CA MET A 222 -22.24 0.82 -4.97
C MET A 222 -20.71 0.78 -4.93
N VAL A 223 -20.08 1.95 -4.94
CA VAL A 223 -18.65 2.13 -4.86
C VAL A 223 -18.26 2.82 -3.55
N LEU A 224 -17.00 2.62 -3.12
CA LEU A 224 -16.47 3.21 -1.89
C LEU A 224 -16.19 4.71 -2.07
N CYS A 225 -16.05 5.41 -0.94
CA CYS A 225 -15.37 6.70 -0.85
C CYS A 225 -13.95 6.62 -1.43
N ASN A 226 -13.37 7.77 -1.78
CA ASN A 226 -12.00 7.84 -2.25
C ASN A 226 -11.04 8.27 -1.14
N SER A 227 -9.78 7.86 -1.25
CA SER A 227 -8.65 8.32 -0.44
C SER A 227 -7.87 9.43 -1.15
N GLU A 228 -6.77 9.86 -0.54
CA GLU A 228 -5.75 10.74 -1.15
C GLU A 228 -4.61 9.92 -1.79
N GLY A 229 -4.90 8.69 -2.24
CA GLY A 229 -3.95 7.78 -2.88
C GLY A 229 -3.58 6.56 -2.04
N CYS A 230 -3.87 6.55 -0.74
CA CYS A 230 -3.61 5.45 0.17
C CYS A 230 -4.58 4.27 -0.08
N PRO A 231 -4.12 3.00 0.03
CA PRO A 231 -5.02 1.88 0.24
C PRO A 231 -5.74 2.02 1.58
N MET A 232 -7.02 2.37 1.56
CA MET A 232 -7.84 2.63 2.74
C MET A 232 -8.83 1.50 2.91
N VAL A 233 -8.86 0.87 4.09
CA VAL A 233 -9.63 -0.34 4.38
C VAL A 233 -10.53 -0.14 5.60
N SER A 234 -11.41 -1.11 5.93
CA SER A 234 -12.17 -1.05 7.18
C SER A 234 -11.24 -1.22 8.40
N TYR A 235 -11.63 -0.69 9.57
CA TYR A 235 -10.85 -0.86 10.79
C TYR A 235 -10.70 -2.32 11.20
N ARG A 236 -11.74 -3.14 10.98
CA ARG A 236 -11.69 -4.58 11.27
C ARG A 236 -10.67 -5.28 10.37
N PHE A 237 -10.71 -5.02 9.08
CA PHE A 237 -9.76 -5.61 8.13
C PHE A 237 -8.35 -5.13 8.41
N PHE A 238 -8.15 -3.83 8.72
CA PHE A 238 -6.86 -3.28 9.14
C PHE A 238 -6.30 -3.99 10.38
N ALA A 239 -7.16 -4.30 11.37
CA ALA A 239 -6.73 -5.03 12.56
C ALA A 239 -6.26 -6.45 12.23
N GLN A 240 -6.90 -7.13 11.26
CA GLN A 240 -6.49 -8.45 10.77
C GLN A 240 -5.15 -8.37 10.03
N LEU A 241 -5.00 -7.41 9.09
CA LEU A 241 -3.72 -7.15 8.41
C LEU A 241 -2.59 -6.85 9.41
N SER A 242 -2.88 -6.04 10.44
CA SER A 242 -1.91 -5.68 11.47
C SER A 242 -1.37 -6.89 12.23
N ARG A 243 -2.20 -7.90 12.48
CA ARG A 243 -1.74 -9.15 13.13
C ARG A 243 -0.78 -9.90 12.23
N ILE A 244 -1.13 -10.09 10.96
CA ILE A 244 -0.30 -10.79 9.96
C ILE A 244 1.04 -10.08 9.79
N ILE A 245 1.03 -8.74 9.61
CA ILE A 245 2.25 -7.95 9.43
C ILE A 245 3.18 -8.06 10.66
N LYS A 246 2.62 -7.98 11.87
CA LYS A 246 3.41 -8.05 13.11
C LYS A 246 3.94 -9.45 13.42
N GLN A 247 3.33 -10.50 12.90
CA GLN A 247 3.76 -11.88 13.07
C GLN A 247 4.75 -12.32 12.00
N SER A 248 4.96 -11.50 10.99
CA SER A 248 5.93 -11.80 9.92
C SER A 248 7.33 -11.34 10.32
N ASP A 249 8.30 -12.25 10.28
CA ASP A 249 9.71 -11.96 10.56
C ASP A 249 10.36 -11.09 9.48
N LYS A 250 9.81 -11.12 8.26
CA LYS A 250 10.28 -10.36 7.12
C LYS A 250 9.20 -9.42 6.59
N PRO A 251 9.59 -8.32 5.92
CA PRO A 251 8.63 -7.42 5.30
C PRO A 251 7.71 -8.16 4.31
N ILE A 252 6.42 -7.79 4.29
CA ILE A 252 5.45 -8.36 3.36
C ILE A 252 5.44 -7.53 2.08
N VAL A 253 5.40 -8.20 0.92
CA VAL A 253 5.14 -7.55 -0.37
C VAL A 253 3.66 -7.25 -0.49
N LEU A 254 3.31 -5.99 -0.81
CA LEU A 254 1.99 -5.61 -1.28
C LEU A 254 2.10 -5.27 -2.77
N TRP A 255 1.23 -5.84 -3.61
CA TRP A 255 1.20 -5.55 -5.04
C TRP A 255 -0.16 -4.98 -5.44
N ILE A 256 -0.16 -3.76 -5.96
CA ILE A 256 -1.34 -3.11 -6.55
C ILE A 256 -1.25 -3.27 -8.05
N TYR A 257 -2.26 -3.89 -8.65
CA TYR A 257 -2.32 -4.18 -10.09
C TYR A 257 -3.70 -3.89 -10.68
N GLN A 258 -3.76 -3.93 -12.00
CA GLN A 258 -4.99 -3.78 -12.78
C GLN A 258 -4.95 -4.69 -14.02
#